data_9d7f7afe8feed0a7583c9fcb00d3cb2d
#
_entry.id   9d7f7afe8feed0a7583c9fcb00d3cb2d
#
_cell.length_a   1.000
_cell.length_b   1.000
_cell.length_c   1.000
_cell.angle_alpha   90.00
_cell.angle_beta   90.00
_cell.angle_gamma   90.00
#
_symmetry.space_group_name_H-M   'P 1'
#
loop_
_entity.id
_entity.type
_entity.pdbx_description
1 polymer ?
#
loop_
_entity_poly.entity_id
_entity_poly.type
_entity_poly.pdbx_seq_one_letter_code
_entity_poly.pdbx_strand_id
1 'polypeptide(L)'
;MNLILEQASGRFADFIKKRSSNILAIDASTTGYFWPAASIILVISSVAMGKIEYKFDEKIKPMAAIEFLKKERISGNMFNNDEFGDCLIYSAYPMYKVFFDGRSDMYGVSRLKEYRKVTNFDQGWEQILDKYHMSWIFYDADSGLSRYLLIHRDWKLIYADKVANIFVKNIPEYQYLIEKYPSVKPVVKDDKKDEAK
;
A
#
# COMPACT_ATOMS: atom_id res chain seq x y z
N MET A 1 19.16 -32.62 -0.58
CA MET A 1 17.88 -33.13 -1.14
C MET A 1 17.99 -34.61 -1.56
N ASN A 2 19.11 -35.10 -2.09
CA ASN A 2 19.26 -36.51 -2.50
C ASN A 2 19.22 -37.53 -1.33
N LEU A 3 19.76 -37.21 -0.17
CA LEU A 3 19.84 -38.13 1.00
C LEU A 3 18.46 -38.56 1.53
N ILE A 4 17.44 -37.70 1.45
CA ILE A 4 16.09 -38.01 1.97
C ILE A 4 15.34 -38.93 0.97
N LEU A 5 15.58 -38.78 -0.33
CA LEU A 5 14.94 -39.59 -1.38
C LEU A 5 15.53 -40.99 -1.49
N GLU A 6 16.78 -41.20 -1.09
CA GLU A 6 17.39 -42.51 -1.09
C GLU A 6 16.81 -43.46 -0.03
N GLN A 7 16.32 -42.90 1.08
CA GLN A 7 15.73 -43.69 2.18
C GLN A 7 14.22 -43.95 2.01
N ALA A 8 13.56 -43.25 1.07
CA ALA A 8 12.14 -43.44 0.82
C ALA A 8 11.92 -44.72 -0.02
N SER A 9 11.01 -45.58 0.41
CA SER A 9 10.58 -46.79 -0.32
C SER A 9 9.09 -46.71 -0.66
N GLY A 10 8.69 -47.27 -1.84
CA GLY A 10 7.32 -47.32 -2.29
C GLY A 10 7.09 -46.71 -3.67
N ARG A 11 5.94 -47.04 -4.28
CA ARG A 11 5.58 -46.58 -5.65
C ARG A 11 5.72 -45.09 -5.90
N PHE A 12 5.44 -44.29 -4.89
CA PHE A 12 5.56 -42.81 -4.98
C PHE A 12 7.02 -42.35 -4.99
N ALA A 13 7.86 -42.98 -4.17
CA ALA A 13 9.29 -42.71 -4.15
C ALA A 13 9.96 -43.07 -5.47
N ASP A 14 9.61 -44.20 -6.06
CA ASP A 14 10.11 -44.65 -7.37
C ASP A 14 9.66 -43.71 -8.51
N PHE A 15 8.44 -43.21 -8.45
CA PHE A 15 7.94 -42.21 -9.40
C PHE A 15 8.77 -40.89 -9.27
N ILE A 16 9.00 -40.41 -8.08
CA ILE A 16 9.82 -39.19 -7.86
C ILE A 16 11.27 -39.42 -8.28
N LYS A 17 11.89 -40.57 -7.94
CA LYS A 17 13.25 -40.91 -8.36
C LYS A 17 13.38 -40.91 -9.88
N LYS A 18 12.45 -41.56 -10.58
CA LYS A 18 12.44 -41.62 -12.05
C LYS A 18 12.25 -40.24 -12.67
N ARG A 19 11.36 -39.41 -12.12
CA ARG A 19 11.17 -38.03 -12.59
C ARG A 19 12.39 -37.15 -12.34
N SER A 20 13.00 -37.23 -11.16
CA SER A 20 14.20 -36.45 -10.83
C SER A 20 15.40 -36.83 -11.68
N SER A 21 15.61 -38.13 -11.98
CA SER A 21 16.69 -38.57 -12.87
C SER A 21 16.51 -38.06 -14.32
N ASN A 22 15.29 -38.04 -14.83
CA ASN A 22 14.99 -37.49 -16.15
C ASN A 22 15.25 -35.99 -16.21
N ILE A 23 14.86 -35.26 -15.15
CA ILE A 23 15.07 -33.82 -15.02
C ILE A 23 16.58 -33.51 -14.97
N LEU A 24 17.35 -34.26 -14.17
CA LEU A 24 18.81 -34.11 -14.10
C LEU A 24 19.49 -34.42 -15.43
N ALA A 25 19.01 -35.43 -16.17
CA ALA A 25 19.54 -35.78 -17.50
C ALA A 25 19.30 -34.63 -18.52
N ILE A 26 18.12 -34.00 -18.47
CA ILE A 26 17.79 -32.84 -19.32
C ILE A 26 18.68 -31.67 -18.96
N ASP A 27 18.83 -31.36 -17.67
CA ASP A 27 19.67 -30.25 -17.18
C ASP A 27 21.13 -30.44 -17.58
N ALA A 28 21.68 -31.66 -17.44
CA ALA A 28 23.02 -31.98 -17.85
C ALA A 28 23.21 -31.88 -19.38
N SER A 29 22.20 -32.26 -20.18
CA SER A 29 22.27 -32.20 -21.64
C SER A 29 22.22 -30.76 -22.20
N THR A 30 21.62 -29.83 -21.44
CA THR A 30 21.43 -28.41 -21.82
C THR A 30 22.46 -27.47 -21.17
N THR A 31 23.55 -28.02 -20.61
CA THR A 31 24.60 -27.23 -19.92
C THR A 31 24.05 -26.32 -18.82
N GLY A 32 22.99 -26.74 -18.13
CA GLY A 32 22.39 -26.00 -17.01
C GLY A 32 21.50 -24.82 -17.37
N TYR A 33 21.30 -24.53 -18.67
CA TYR A 33 20.45 -23.41 -19.12
C TYR A 33 18.97 -23.75 -19.24
N PHE A 34 18.59 -25.01 -19.13
CA PHE A 34 17.19 -25.45 -19.29
C PHE A 34 16.25 -24.76 -18.29
N TRP A 35 16.59 -24.77 -17.01
CA TRP A 35 15.75 -24.20 -15.97
C TRP A 35 15.61 -22.68 -16.04
N PRO A 36 16.68 -21.91 -16.26
CA PRO A 36 16.56 -20.48 -16.51
C PRO A 36 15.69 -20.17 -17.71
N ALA A 37 15.87 -20.87 -18.83
CA ALA A 37 15.07 -20.67 -20.04
C ALA A 37 13.60 -21.02 -19.82
N ALA A 38 13.30 -22.15 -19.18
CA ALA A 38 11.93 -22.56 -18.85
C ALA A 38 11.25 -21.55 -17.90
N SER A 39 11.97 -21.01 -16.92
CA SER A 39 11.46 -20.00 -16.01
C SER A 39 11.14 -18.69 -16.74
N ILE A 40 12.01 -18.25 -17.63
CA ILE A 40 11.79 -17.03 -18.44
C ILE A 40 10.55 -17.22 -19.33
N ILE A 41 10.42 -18.34 -20.01
CA ILE A 41 9.26 -18.65 -20.86
C ILE A 41 7.96 -18.68 -20.04
N LEU A 42 8.01 -19.25 -18.84
CA LEU A 42 6.84 -19.30 -17.95
C LEU A 42 6.42 -17.90 -17.49
N VAL A 43 7.37 -17.04 -17.13
CA VAL A 43 7.09 -15.65 -16.77
C VAL A 43 6.52 -14.87 -17.96
N ILE A 44 7.17 -14.95 -19.12
CA ILE A 44 6.70 -14.26 -20.33
C ILE A 44 5.28 -14.71 -20.71
N SER A 45 5.03 -16.02 -20.71
CA SER A 45 3.70 -16.55 -21.03
C SER A 45 2.64 -16.15 -20.01
N SER A 46 2.99 -16.10 -18.72
CA SER A 46 2.09 -15.64 -17.65
C SER A 46 1.73 -14.15 -17.78
N VAL A 47 2.69 -13.32 -18.17
CA VAL A 47 2.46 -11.89 -18.48
C VAL A 47 1.59 -11.75 -19.74
N ALA A 48 1.92 -12.48 -20.81
CA ALA A 48 1.18 -12.43 -22.08
C ALA A 48 -0.28 -12.93 -21.94
N MET A 49 -0.53 -13.86 -21.01
CA MET A 49 -1.87 -14.34 -20.67
C MET A 49 -2.63 -13.41 -19.70
N GLY A 50 -2.05 -12.29 -19.30
CA GLY A 50 -2.67 -11.36 -18.35
C GLY A 50 -2.83 -11.92 -16.93
N LYS A 51 -2.11 -13.01 -16.58
CA LYS A 51 -2.15 -13.61 -15.23
C LYS A 51 -1.29 -12.89 -14.23
N ILE A 52 -0.31 -12.10 -14.70
CA ILE A 52 0.55 -11.26 -13.89
C ILE A 52 0.34 -9.82 -14.37
N GLU A 53 -0.35 -9.01 -13.58
CA GLU A 53 -0.48 -7.59 -13.82
C GLU A 53 0.42 -6.82 -12.84
N TYR A 54 1.26 -5.94 -13.38
CA TYR A 54 2.08 -5.02 -12.59
C TYR A 54 1.25 -3.77 -12.25
N LYS A 55 0.18 -3.97 -11.48
CA LYS A 55 -0.67 -2.88 -10.99
C LYS A 55 -0.81 -2.98 -9.49
N PHE A 56 -0.90 -1.81 -8.84
CA PHE A 56 -1.37 -1.78 -7.46
C PHE A 56 -2.83 -2.21 -7.40
N ASP A 57 -3.19 -2.99 -6.39
CA ASP A 57 -4.60 -3.29 -6.12
C ASP A 57 -5.31 -2.03 -5.64
N GLU A 58 -6.09 -1.42 -6.52
CA GLU A 58 -6.85 -0.19 -6.24
C GLU A 58 -7.91 -0.36 -5.16
N LYS A 59 -8.23 -1.59 -4.76
CA LYS A 59 -9.13 -1.86 -3.63
C LYS A 59 -8.46 -1.65 -2.28
N ILE A 60 -7.12 -1.72 -2.25
CA ILE A 60 -6.32 -1.65 -1.03
C ILE A 60 -5.40 -0.42 -1.06
N LYS A 61 -4.88 -0.07 -2.24
CA LYS A 61 -3.92 1.02 -2.40
C LYS A 61 -4.61 2.28 -2.92
N PRO A 62 -4.28 3.47 -2.39
CA PRO A 62 -5.02 4.72 -2.63
C PRO A 62 -4.66 5.39 -3.96
N MET A 63 -4.60 4.62 -5.06
CA MET A 63 -4.12 5.15 -6.34
C MET A 63 -5.00 6.27 -6.90
N ALA A 64 -6.33 6.16 -6.78
CA ALA A 64 -7.25 7.20 -7.21
C ALA A 64 -7.08 8.50 -6.40
N ALA A 65 -6.88 8.38 -5.08
CA ALA A 65 -6.57 9.53 -4.23
C ALA A 65 -5.22 10.17 -4.59
N ILE A 66 -4.21 9.39 -4.96
CA ILE A 66 -2.90 9.90 -5.41
C ILE A 66 -3.03 10.67 -6.73
N GLU A 67 -3.84 10.20 -7.67
CA GLU A 67 -4.12 10.94 -8.90
C GLU A 67 -4.86 12.27 -8.62
N PHE A 68 -5.80 12.27 -7.66
CA PHE A 68 -6.41 13.49 -7.17
C PHE A 68 -5.36 14.46 -6.60
N LEU A 69 -4.44 13.98 -5.77
CA LEU A 69 -3.35 14.79 -5.21
C LEU A 69 -2.46 15.39 -6.30
N LYS A 70 -2.07 14.62 -7.31
CA LYS A 70 -1.28 15.10 -8.46
C LYS A 70 -1.99 16.21 -9.23
N LYS A 71 -3.32 16.09 -9.37
CA LYS A 71 -4.15 17.08 -10.06
C LYS A 71 -4.27 18.38 -9.26
N GLU A 72 -4.60 18.27 -7.96
CA GLU A 72 -4.89 19.43 -7.12
C GLU A 72 -3.64 20.11 -6.57
N ARG A 73 -2.50 19.40 -6.49
CA ARG A 73 -1.20 19.92 -6.04
C ARG A 73 -1.28 20.64 -4.69
N ILE A 74 -1.87 19.96 -3.71
CA ILE A 74 -2.06 20.50 -2.36
C ILE A 74 -0.69 20.83 -1.76
N SER A 75 -0.50 22.07 -1.33
CA SER A 75 0.71 22.55 -0.69
C SER A 75 0.68 22.30 0.83
N GLY A 76 1.81 22.46 1.49
CA GLY A 76 1.94 22.32 2.95
C GLY A 76 2.32 20.91 3.40
N ASN A 77 2.51 20.77 4.72
CA ASN A 77 2.96 19.51 5.31
C ASN A 77 1.78 18.56 5.51
N MET A 78 2.02 17.31 5.14
CA MET A 78 1.04 16.24 5.17
C MET A 78 1.30 15.26 6.31
N PHE A 79 0.26 14.91 7.05
CA PHE A 79 0.24 13.69 7.85
C PHE A 79 -0.42 12.56 7.03
N ASN A 80 0.25 11.42 6.90
CA ASN A 80 -0.23 10.33 6.06
C ASN A 80 -0.23 8.98 6.79
N ASN A 81 -1.08 8.06 6.32
CA ASN A 81 -0.99 6.65 6.66
C ASN A 81 0.33 6.06 6.16
N ASP A 82 0.97 5.19 6.94
CA ASP A 82 2.27 4.58 6.63
C ASP A 82 2.26 3.78 5.33
N GLU A 83 1.26 2.94 5.12
CA GLU A 83 1.12 2.16 3.87
C GLU A 83 0.88 3.05 2.65
N PHE A 84 0.19 4.20 2.83
CA PHE A 84 -0.02 5.17 1.76
C PHE A 84 1.26 5.95 1.44
N GLY A 85 2.15 6.08 2.42
CA GLY A 85 3.46 6.69 2.26
C GLY A 85 4.28 6.01 1.17
N ASP A 86 4.32 4.69 1.15
CA ASP A 86 5.02 3.90 0.13
C ASP A 86 4.48 4.18 -1.28
N CYS A 87 3.14 4.21 -1.42
CA CYS A 87 2.49 4.51 -2.69
C CYS A 87 2.76 5.95 -3.17
N LEU A 88 2.80 6.92 -2.24
CA LEU A 88 3.12 8.31 -2.54
C LEU A 88 4.56 8.49 -3.00
N ILE A 89 5.51 7.84 -2.33
CA ILE A 89 6.92 7.87 -2.73
C ILE A 89 7.08 7.31 -4.14
N TYR A 90 6.46 6.17 -4.41
CA TYR A 90 6.53 5.54 -5.73
C TYR A 90 5.91 6.40 -6.84
N SER A 91 4.73 7.00 -6.56
CA SER A 91 3.89 7.59 -7.62
C SER A 91 3.99 9.11 -7.71
N ALA A 92 4.40 9.81 -6.66
CA ALA A 92 4.28 11.26 -6.55
C ALA A 92 5.53 11.97 -5.99
N TYR A 93 6.63 11.27 -5.73
CA TYR A 93 7.90 11.92 -5.39
C TYR A 93 8.48 12.63 -6.64
N PRO A 94 9.09 13.82 -6.53
CA PRO A 94 9.33 14.62 -5.31
C PRO A 94 8.19 15.61 -4.96
N MET A 95 7.02 15.51 -5.59
CA MET A 95 5.92 16.46 -5.39
C MET A 95 5.45 16.48 -3.94
N TYR A 96 5.38 15.30 -3.32
CA TYR A 96 4.98 15.13 -1.93
C TYR A 96 6.07 14.46 -1.12
N LYS A 97 6.28 14.98 0.11
CA LYS A 97 7.15 14.36 1.12
C LYS A 97 6.28 13.75 2.18
N VAL A 98 6.46 12.46 2.42
CA VAL A 98 5.67 11.73 3.43
C VAL A 98 6.17 12.04 4.85
N PHE A 99 5.26 12.02 5.81
CA PHE A 99 5.59 12.11 7.22
C PHE A 99 6.13 10.78 7.75
N PHE A 100 5.51 9.68 7.30
CA PHE A 100 5.87 8.31 7.68
C PHE A 100 5.60 7.33 6.53
N ASP A 101 6.37 6.24 6.45
CA ASP A 101 6.17 5.14 5.50
C ASP A 101 6.57 3.80 6.13
N GLY A 102 6.41 2.70 5.41
CA GLY A 102 6.69 1.34 5.89
C GLY A 102 8.12 1.08 6.36
N ARG A 103 9.08 1.99 6.10
CA ARG A 103 10.47 1.89 6.56
C ARG A 103 10.64 2.45 7.98
N SER A 104 9.84 1.97 8.91
CA SER A 104 9.76 2.48 10.29
C SER A 104 11.10 2.51 11.04
N ASP A 105 12.02 1.62 10.72
CA ASP A 105 13.38 1.55 11.25
C ASP A 105 14.24 2.78 10.88
N MET A 106 14.01 3.37 9.71
CA MET A 106 14.73 4.57 9.26
C MET A 106 14.33 5.84 10.02
N TYR A 107 13.11 5.90 10.52
CA TYR A 107 12.59 7.10 11.22
C TYR A 107 13.00 7.14 12.70
N GLY A 108 13.41 6.01 13.27
CA GLY A 108 13.77 5.87 14.66
C GLY A 108 12.58 5.88 15.62
N VAL A 109 12.85 5.46 16.86
CA VAL A 109 11.81 5.20 17.88
C VAL A 109 11.00 6.46 18.21
N SER A 110 11.64 7.64 18.23
CA SER A 110 10.95 8.90 18.56
C SER A 110 9.86 9.23 17.56
N ARG A 111 10.17 9.19 16.27
CA ARG A 111 9.21 9.48 15.21
C ARG A 111 8.06 8.45 15.17
N LEU A 112 8.38 7.17 15.38
CA LEU A 112 7.38 6.11 15.47
C LEU A 112 6.41 6.32 16.64
N LYS A 113 6.94 6.75 17.82
CA LYS A 113 6.07 7.06 18.97
C LYS A 113 5.15 8.25 18.67
N GLU A 114 5.67 9.30 18.04
CA GLU A 114 4.87 10.46 17.64
C GLU A 114 3.80 10.08 16.62
N TYR A 115 4.15 9.28 15.61
CA TYR A 115 3.21 8.75 14.63
C TYR A 115 2.07 7.97 15.33
N ARG A 116 2.44 7.01 16.18
CA ARG A 116 1.46 6.21 16.94
C ARG A 116 0.60 7.06 17.86
N LYS A 117 1.16 8.09 18.48
CA LYS A 117 0.42 9.01 19.33
C LYS A 117 -0.73 9.71 18.58
N VAL A 118 -0.50 10.08 17.33
CA VAL A 118 -1.55 10.67 16.47
C VAL A 118 -2.57 9.61 16.08
N THR A 119 -2.13 8.43 15.64
CA THR A 119 -3.04 7.38 15.14
C THR A 119 -3.90 6.75 16.21
N ASN A 120 -3.43 6.72 17.46
CA ASN A 120 -4.14 6.18 18.61
C ASN A 120 -4.95 7.23 19.40
N PHE A 121 -4.88 8.51 19.03
CA PHE A 121 -5.48 9.63 19.79
C PHE A 121 -4.94 9.75 21.23
N ASP A 122 -3.68 9.40 21.46
CA ASP A 122 -3.07 9.55 22.76
C ASP A 122 -3.02 11.03 23.16
N GLN A 123 -3.08 11.33 24.44
CA GLN A 123 -3.08 12.71 24.95
C GLN A 123 -1.99 13.57 24.30
N GLY A 124 -2.37 14.70 23.72
CA GLY A 124 -1.47 15.64 23.02
C GLY A 124 -1.12 15.22 21.58
N TRP A 125 -1.94 14.41 20.92
CA TRP A 125 -1.75 14.04 19.52
C TRP A 125 -1.85 15.25 18.57
N GLU A 126 -2.75 16.21 18.84
CA GLU A 126 -2.90 17.43 18.04
C GLU A 126 -1.63 18.28 18.08
N GLN A 127 -0.96 18.32 19.24
CA GLN A 127 0.32 19.03 19.40
C GLN A 127 1.43 18.46 18.49
N ILE A 128 1.34 17.18 18.11
CA ILE A 128 2.26 16.59 17.13
C ILE A 128 1.99 17.17 15.75
N LEU A 129 0.72 17.28 15.35
CA LEU A 129 0.36 17.91 14.07
C LEU A 129 0.81 19.36 14.01
N ASP A 130 0.66 20.10 15.10
CA ASP A 130 1.10 21.50 15.18
C ASP A 130 2.63 21.61 15.19
N LYS A 131 3.34 20.76 15.93
CA LYS A 131 4.81 20.70 15.97
C LYS A 131 5.42 20.58 14.56
N TYR A 132 4.79 19.80 13.70
CA TYR A 132 5.24 19.58 12.34
C TYR A 132 4.51 20.45 11.31
N HIS A 133 3.71 21.43 11.75
CA HIS A 133 2.93 22.32 10.89
C HIS A 133 2.11 21.54 9.85
N MET A 134 1.48 20.44 10.30
CA MET A 134 0.63 19.65 9.43
C MET A 134 -0.61 20.42 9.06
N SER A 135 -0.84 20.60 7.78
CA SER A 135 -1.95 21.39 7.27
C SER A 135 -2.98 20.58 6.51
N TRP A 136 -2.65 19.33 6.14
CA TRP A 136 -3.57 18.40 5.54
C TRP A 136 -3.23 16.95 5.93
N ILE A 137 -4.22 16.06 5.80
CA ILE A 137 -4.14 14.66 6.24
C ILE A 137 -4.61 13.77 5.10
N PHE A 138 -3.81 12.76 4.78
CA PHE A 138 -4.10 11.70 3.82
C PHE A 138 -4.11 10.36 4.54
N TYR A 139 -5.30 9.84 4.79
CA TYR A 139 -5.43 8.72 5.71
C TYR A 139 -6.49 7.71 5.27
N ASP A 140 -6.41 6.48 5.82
CA ASP A 140 -7.35 5.40 5.56
C ASP A 140 -8.79 5.82 5.89
N ALA A 141 -9.73 5.54 4.97
CA ALA A 141 -11.13 5.96 5.06
C ALA A 141 -11.84 5.38 6.30
N ASP A 142 -11.52 4.15 6.70
CA ASP A 142 -12.17 3.43 7.80
C ASP A 142 -11.49 3.64 9.16
N SER A 143 -10.40 4.40 9.20
CA SER A 143 -9.65 4.63 10.44
C SER A 143 -10.42 5.44 11.48
N GLY A 144 -10.05 5.26 12.75
CA GLY A 144 -10.55 6.11 13.84
C GLY A 144 -10.21 7.58 13.61
N LEU A 145 -9.01 7.88 13.09
CA LEU A 145 -8.58 9.24 12.77
C LEU A 145 -9.50 9.88 11.73
N SER A 146 -9.79 9.19 10.63
CA SER A 146 -10.71 9.71 9.61
C SER A 146 -12.11 9.98 10.17
N ARG A 147 -12.65 9.07 10.97
CA ARG A 147 -13.97 9.27 11.61
C ARG A 147 -13.99 10.47 12.53
N TYR A 148 -12.95 10.69 13.32
CA TYR A 148 -12.84 11.86 14.18
C TYR A 148 -12.76 13.16 13.37
N LEU A 149 -11.94 13.20 12.33
CA LEU A 149 -11.76 14.39 11.51
C LEU A 149 -13.05 14.81 10.76
N LEU A 150 -13.92 13.87 10.44
CA LEU A 150 -15.22 14.17 9.81
C LEU A 150 -16.12 15.05 10.68
N ILE A 151 -16.02 14.97 12.00
CA ILE A 151 -16.82 15.76 12.95
C ILE A 151 -16.06 16.95 13.52
N HIS A 152 -14.77 17.04 13.24
CA HIS A 152 -13.91 18.10 13.78
C HIS A 152 -14.07 19.40 12.99
N ARG A 153 -14.21 20.56 13.69
CA ARG A 153 -14.48 21.84 13.05
C ARG A 153 -13.37 22.36 12.17
N ASP A 154 -12.12 22.10 12.57
CA ASP A 154 -10.92 22.65 11.95
C ASP A 154 -10.45 21.85 10.73
N TRP A 155 -11.11 20.77 10.41
CA TRP A 155 -10.78 19.90 9.27
C TRP A 155 -11.95 19.81 8.29
N LYS A 156 -11.65 19.81 7.00
CA LYS A 156 -12.63 19.67 5.92
C LYS A 156 -12.23 18.56 4.99
N LEU A 157 -13.16 17.65 4.74
CA LEU A 157 -13.02 16.57 3.77
C LEU A 157 -13.12 17.13 2.35
N ILE A 158 -12.09 16.91 1.53
CA ILE A 158 -12.05 17.37 0.13
C ILE A 158 -12.01 16.21 -0.87
N TYR A 159 -11.69 15.01 -0.39
CA TYR A 159 -11.71 13.78 -1.18
C TYR A 159 -12.07 12.60 -0.30
N ALA A 160 -12.87 11.68 -0.83
CA ALA A 160 -13.18 10.41 -0.19
C ALA A 160 -13.43 9.31 -1.22
N ASP A 161 -12.84 8.15 -1.00
CA ASP A 161 -13.20 6.91 -1.68
C ASP A 161 -13.24 5.74 -0.67
N LYS A 162 -13.33 4.49 -1.15
CA LYS A 162 -13.38 3.31 -0.28
C LYS A 162 -12.08 3.03 0.47
N VAL A 163 -10.97 3.61 0.04
CA VAL A 163 -9.62 3.35 0.56
C VAL A 163 -9.14 4.53 1.39
N ALA A 164 -9.31 5.75 0.90
CA ALA A 164 -8.66 6.93 1.46
C ALA A 164 -9.57 8.15 1.57
N ASN A 165 -9.31 8.94 2.58
CA ASN A 165 -9.84 10.28 2.79
C ASN A 165 -8.71 11.31 2.75
N ILE A 166 -9.00 12.51 2.21
CA ILE A 166 -8.11 13.65 2.26
C ILE A 166 -8.82 14.81 2.97
N PHE A 167 -8.20 15.27 4.04
CA PHE A 167 -8.67 16.40 4.84
C PHE A 167 -7.68 17.56 4.74
N VAL A 168 -8.19 18.77 4.69
CA VAL A 168 -7.40 20.01 4.82
C VAL A 168 -7.83 20.79 6.04
N LYS A 169 -6.90 21.54 6.66
CA LYS A 169 -7.26 22.49 7.72
C LYS A 169 -8.20 23.56 7.15
N ASN A 170 -9.17 23.97 7.94
CA ASN A 170 -10.11 25.05 7.59
C ASN A 170 -9.45 26.43 7.79
N ILE A 171 -8.50 26.75 6.92
CA ILE A 171 -7.71 27.98 6.93
C ILE A 171 -7.80 28.67 5.56
N PRO A 172 -7.52 29.98 5.46
CA PRO A 172 -7.63 30.74 4.22
C PRO A 172 -6.90 30.12 3.03
N GLU A 173 -5.75 29.48 3.27
CA GLU A 173 -4.93 28.84 2.22
C GLU A 173 -5.66 27.72 1.48
N TYR A 174 -6.64 27.06 2.10
CA TYR A 174 -7.38 25.93 1.52
C TYR A 174 -8.83 26.24 1.17
N GLN A 175 -9.29 27.50 1.34
CA GLN A 175 -10.68 27.86 1.04
C GLN A 175 -11.05 27.52 -0.41
N TYR A 176 -10.13 27.73 -1.35
CA TYR A 176 -10.38 27.39 -2.75
C TYR A 176 -10.68 25.91 -2.98
N LEU A 177 -10.03 24.98 -2.21
CA LEU A 177 -10.32 23.55 -2.26
C LEU A 177 -11.64 23.21 -1.57
N ILE A 178 -11.90 23.83 -0.42
CA ILE A 178 -13.13 23.64 0.34
C ILE A 178 -14.33 24.08 -0.49
N GLU A 179 -14.24 25.22 -1.17
CA GLU A 179 -15.28 25.72 -2.06
C GLU A 179 -15.43 24.89 -3.35
N LYS A 180 -14.33 24.35 -3.86
CA LYS A 180 -14.34 23.48 -5.04
C LYS A 180 -14.99 22.12 -4.75
N TYR A 181 -14.87 21.61 -3.50
CA TYR A 181 -15.34 20.30 -3.07
C TYR A 181 -16.31 20.36 -1.87
N PRO A 182 -17.39 21.14 -1.93
CA PRO A 182 -18.26 21.44 -0.77
C PRO A 182 -19.12 20.26 -0.33
N SER A 183 -19.30 19.26 -1.20
CA SER A 183 -20.28 18.18 -1.01
C SER A 183 -19.67 16.80 -0.93
N VAL A 184 -18.37 16.69 -0.67
CA VAL A 184 -17.70 15.38 -0.50
C VAL A 184 -18.24 14.71 0.75
N LYS A 185 -18.70 13.47 0.59
CA LYS A 185 -19.19 12.65 1.69
C LYS A 185 -18.28 11.42 1.88
N PRO A 186 -18.08 10.96 3.12
CA PRO A 186 -17.33 9.74 3.35
C PRO A 186 -18.01 8.55 2.69
N VAL A 187 -17.22 7.64 2.14
CA VAL A 187 -17.72 6.40 1.55
C VAL A 187 -17.70 5.34 2.63
N VAL A 188 -18.86 4.80 2.98
CA VAL A 188 -19.00 3.71 3.94
C VAL A 188 -18.77 2.39 3.20
N LYS A 189 -17.89 1.53 3.69
CA LYS A 189 -17.77 0.16 3.20
C LYS A 189 -18.99 -0.64 3.62
N ASP A 190 -19.64 -1.29 2.68
CA ASP A 190 -20.71 -2.26 2.96
C ASP A 190 -20.05 -3.60 3.32
N ASP A 191 -19.84 -3.83 4.61
CA ASP A 191 -19.17 -5.04 5.16
C ASP A 191 -19.89 -6.36 4.80
N LYS A 192 -21.06 -6.30 4.18
CA LYS A 192 -21.92 -7.47 3.91
C LYS A 192 -21.70 -8.15 2.54
N LYS A 193 -20.84 -7.65 1.67
CA LYS A 193 -20.67 -8.21 0.31
C LYS A 193 -19.37 -8.95 0.05
N ASP A 194 -18.37 -8.81 0.89
CA ASP A 194 -17.04 -9.38 0.63
C ASP A 194 -16.80 -10.74 1.32
N GLU A 195 -17.71 -11.22 2.17
CA GLU A 195 -17.65 -12.57 2.80
C GLU A 195 -18.29 -13.69 1.97
N ALA A 196 -18.82 -13.40 0.78
CA ALA A 196 -19.55 -14.36 -0.05
C ALA A 196 -18.91 -14.62 -1.44
N LYS A 197 -17.55 -14.72 -1.50
CA LYS A 197 -16.90 -15.25 -2.70
C LYS A 197 -15.71 -16.10 -2.38
#